data_edf671be77f927876da607d1aa8767dc
#
_entry.id   edf671be77f927876da607d1aa8767dc
#
_cell.length_a   1.000
_cell.length_b   1.000
_cell.length_c   1.000
_cell.angle_alpha   90.00
_cell.angle_beta   90.00
_cell.angle_gamma   90.00
#
_symmetry.space_group_name_H-M   'P 1'
#
loop_
_entity.id
_entity.type
_entity.pdbx_description
1 polymer ?
#
loop_
_entity_poly.entity_id
_entity_poly.type
_entity_poly.pdbx_seq_one_letter_code
_entity_poly.pdbx_strand_id
1 'polypeptide(L)'
;GSFVVNSGDMLHRWTNGRYRSTPHRALPPVGQDRYAIPYFLGPHLDTLIECLPTCQGPGNPPQFPPITYSDYIVWWYDANYNAKDQADLAQQAAE
;
A
#
# COMPACT_ATOMS: atom_id res chain seq x y z
N GLY A 1 -1.39 1.48 25.62
CA GLY A 1 -2.73 0.94 25.47
C GLY A 1 -3.58 1.65 24.41
N SER A 2 -2.97 2.12 23.30
CA SER A 2 -3.70 2.80 22.21
C SER A 2 -3.51 2.10 20.90
N PHE A 3 -4.42 2.38 19.95
CA PHE A 3 -4.34 1.90 18.58
C PHE A 3 -4.19 3.09 17.63
N VAL A 4 -3.44 2.88 16.56
CA VAL A 4 -3.41 3.79 15.42
C VAL A 4 -4.06 3.08 14.24
N VAL A 5 -5.06 3.73 13.63
CA VAL A 5 -5.77 3.18 12.47
C VAL A 5 -5.58 4.14 11.30
N ASN A 6 -5.22 3.59 10.17
CA ASN A 6 -5.13 4.35 8.92
C ASN A 6 -5.64 3.53 7.74
N SER A 7 -6.16 4.20 6.73
CA SER A 7 -6.54 3.58 5.46
C SER A 7 -5.31 3.38 4.57
N GLY A 8 -5.39 2.40 3.70
CA GLY A 8 -4.32 2.05 2.77
C GLY A 8 -4.79 2.04 1.30
N ASP A 9 -3.97 1.45 0.44
CA ASP A 9 -4.14 1.50 -1.01
C ASP A 9 -5.43 0.85 -1.51
N MET A 10 -5.93 -0.20 -0.84
CA MET A 10 -7.17 -0.85 -1.29
C MET A 10 -8.36 0.08 -1.16
N LEU A 11 -8.51 0.72 -0.02
CA LEU A 11 -9.58 1.68 0.19
C LEU A 11 -9.42 2.92 -0.70
N HIS A 12 -8.18 3.33 -0.95
CA HIS A 12 -7.86 4.40 -1.89
C HIS A 12 -8.33 4.07 -3.32
N ARG A 13 -8.03 2.86 -3.80
CA ARG A 13 -8.45 2.40 -5.13
C ARG A 13 -9.97 2.22 -5.25
N TRP A 14 -10.60 1.54 -4.29
CA TRP A 14 -12.04 1.34 -4.27
C TRP A 14 -12.82 2.66 -4.31
N THR A 15 -12.34 3.63 -3.58
CA THR A 15 -13.04 4.92 -3.43
C THR A 15 -12.57 5.99 -4.41
N ASN A 16 -11.82 5.59 -5.44
CA ASN A 16 -11.32 6.51 -6.47
C ASN A 16 -10.54 7.69 -5.90
N GLY A 17 -9.69 7.41 -4.91
CA GLY A 17 -8.87 8.42 -4.24
C GLY A 17 -9.56 9.21 -3.12
N ARG A 18 -10.82 8.93 -2.82
CA ARG A 18 -11.58 9.65 -1.77
C ARG A 18 -10.96 9.44 -0.38
N TYR A 19 -10.55 8.20 -0.08
CA TYR A 19 -9.73 7.90 1.09
C TYR A 19 -8.26 7.88 0.69
N ARG A 20 -7.43 8.53 1.46
CA ARG A 20 -6.01 8.63 1.16
C ARG A 20 -5.25 7.41 1.67
N SER A 21 -4.29 6.95 0.87
CA SER A 21 -3.23 6.06 1.32
C SER A 21 -2.00 6.90 1.65
N THR A 22 -1.86 7.28 2.91
CA THR A 22 -0.80 8.20 3.33
C THR A 22 0.49 7.44 3.61
N PRO A 23 1.61 7.79 2.95
CA PRO A 23 2.91 7.25 3.31
C PRO A 23 3.24 7.54 4.76
N HIS A 24 3.70 6.54 5.48
CA HIS A 24 4.02 6.64 6.90
C HIS A 24 5.16 5.69 7.26
N ARG A 25 5.79 5.97 8.37
CA ARG A 25 6.87 5.14 8.92
C ARG A 25 6.84 5.16 10.44
N ALA A 26 7.42 4.13 11.05
CA ALA A 26 7.72 4.13 12.47
C ALA A 26 9.10 4.77 12.69
N LEU A 27 9.18 5.66 13.68
CA LEU A 27 10.45 6.21 14.13
C LEU A 27 10.95 5.42 15.34
N PRO A 28 12.22 4.98 15.36
CA PRO A 28 12.77 4.32 16.52
C PRO A 28 12.88 5.32 17.69
N PRO A 29 12.44 4.94 18.90
CA PRO A 29 12.66 5.77 20.08
C PRO A 29 14.14 5.75 20.49
N VAL A 30 14.55 6.79 21.18
CA VAL A 30 15.90 6.88 21.76
C VAL A 30 15.86 6.41 23.22
N GLY A 31 16.76 5.48 23.56
CA GLY A 31 16.97 5.05 24.93
C GLY A 31 15.91 4.11 25.53
N GLN A 32 15.03 3.54 24.69
CA GLN A 32 14.05 2.54 25.14
C GLN A 32 13.66 1.59 24.03
N ASP A 33 13.24 0.39 24.40
CA ASP A 33 12.69 -0.56 23.43
C ASP A 33 11.28 -0.17 23.00
N ARG A 34 10.96 -0.45 21.74
CA ARG A 34 9.64 -0.25 21.17
C ARG A 34 9.16 -1.51 20.46
N TYR A 35 7.93 -1.86 20.76
CA TYR A 35 7.23 -2.97 20.11
C TYR A 35 6.01 -2.44 19.37
N ALA A 36 5.75 -2.98 18.18
CA ALA A 36 4.55 -2.70 17.41
C ALA A 36 4.02 -4.00 16.82
N ILE A 37 2.71 -4.17 16.83
CA ILE A 37 2.03 -5.32 16.23
C ILE A 37 1.10 -4.76 15.16
N PRO A 38 1.53 -4.70 13.88
CA PRO A 38 0.66 -4.27 12.79
C PRO A 38 -0.35 -5.37 12.46
N TYR A 39 -1.57 -4.95 12.19
CA TYR A 39 -2.63 -5.81 11.68
C TYR A 39 -3.14 -5.23 10.35
N PHE A 40 -3.01 -6.01 9.28
CA PHE A 40 -3.46 -5.64 7.95
C PHE A 40 -4.80 -6.29 7.64
N LEU A 41 -5.85 -5.50 7.56
CA LEU A 41 -7.15 -5.95 7.10
C LEU A 41 -7.19 -5.83 5.57
N GLY A 42 -7.18 -6.95 4.89
CA GLY A 42 -7.25 -7.02 3.44
C GLY A 42 -8.40 -7.91 2.96
N PRO A 43 -8.83 -7.78 1.70
CA PRO A 43 -9.79 -8.67 1.10
C PRO A 43 -9.18 -10.05 0.81
N HIS A 44 -10.02 -10.99 0.35
CA HIS A 44 -9.53 -12.25 -0.19
C HIS A 44 -8.64 -12.02 -1.42
N LEU A 45 -7.65 -12.89 -1.63
CA LEU A 45 -6.65 -12.73 -2.70
C LEU A 45 -7.25 -12.64 -4.10
N ASP A 46 -8.34 -13.36 -4.36
CA ASP A 46 -9.02 -13.36 -5.65
C ASP A 46 -9.99 -12.18 -5.84
N THR A 47 -10.12 -11.31 -4.85
CA THR A 47 -11.01 -10.16 -4.93
C THR A 47 -10.50 -9.18 -5.99
N LEU A 48 -11.40 -8.84 -6.94
CA LEU A 48 -11.13 -7.79 -7.90
C LEU A 48 -11.31 -6.42 -7.24
N ILE A 49 -10.25 -5.65 -7.25
CA ILE A 49 -10.25 -4.27 -6.74
C ILE A 49 -10.53 -3.34 -7.90
N GLU A 50 -11.71 -2.78 -7.93
CA GLU A 50 -12.14 -1.82 -8.95
C GLU A 50 -12.88 -0.65 -8.32
N CYS A 51 -12.99 0.45 -9.02
CA CYS A 51 -13.66 1.64 -8.53
C CYS A 51 -15.13 1.33 -8.21
N LEU A 52 -15.56 1.66 -7.00
CA LEU A 52 -16.95 1.51 -6.60
C LEU A 52 -17.86 2.39 -7.47
N PRO A 53 -19.05 1.92 -7.89
CA PRO A 53 -19.98 2.70 -8.70
C PRO A 53 -20.38 4.03 -8.06
N THR A 54 -20.42 4.09 -6.73
CA THR A 54 -20.74 5.30 -5.96
C THR A 54 -19.60 6.32 -5.91
N CYS A 55 -18.42 5.96 -6.38
CA CYS A 55 -17.21 6.79 -6.34
C CYS A 55 -16.76 7.25 -7.73
N GLN A 56 -17.59 7.06 -8.74
CA GLN A 56 -17.33 7.46 -10.12
C GLN A 56 -18.58 8.10 -10.75
N GLY A 57 -18.37 8.87 -11.82
CA GLY A 57 -19.46 9.51 -12.54
C GLY A 57 -18.96 10.41 -13.66
N PRO A 58 -19.88 11.19 -14.30
CA PRO A 58 -19.49 12.19 -15.31
C PRO A 58 -18.51 13.20 -14.70
N GLY A 59 -17.36 13.37 -15.34
CA GLY A 59 -16.30 14.25 -14.84
C GLY A 59 -15.44 13.67 -13.70
N ASN A 60 -15.72 12.43 -13.25
CA ASN A 60 -14.93 11.72 -12.25
C ASN A 60 -14.78 10.24 -12.66
N PRO A 61 -14.03 9.95 -13.72
CA PRO A 61 -13.80 8.57 -14.15
C PRO A 61 -12.93 7.80 -13.16
N PRO A 62 -12.95 6.46 -13.18
CA PRO A 62 -12.02 5.65 -12.40
C PRO A 62 -10.56 6.04 -12.67
N GLN A 63 -9.81 6.31 -11.61
CA GLN A 63 -8.39 6.69 -11.71
C GLN A 63 -7.46 5.48 -11.80
N PHE A 64 -7.92 4.32 -11.33
CA PHE A 64 -7.12 3.11 -11.24
C PHE A 64 -7.74 1.98 -12.06
N PRO A 65 -6.94 1.23 -12.84
CA PRO A 65 -7.45 0.04 -13.53
C PRO A 65 -7.82 -1.05 -12.52
N PRO A 66 -8.79 -1.91 -12.85
CA PRO A 66 -9.09 -3.08 -12.03
C PRO A 66 -7.86 -3.99 -11.88
N ILE A 67 -7.67 -4.51 -10.67
CA ILE A 67 -6.58 -5.43 -10.35
C ILE A 67 -7.04 -6.41 -9.27
N THR A 68 -6.63 -7.67 -9.34
CA THR A 68 -6.87 -8.59 -8.23
C THR A 68 -5.99 -8.22 -7.04
N TYR A 69 -6.45 -8.55 -5.83
CA TYR A 69 -5.65 -8.27 -4.64
C TYR A 69 -4.32 -9.02 -4.64
N SER A 70 -4.29 -10.25 -5.14
CA SER A 70 -3.06 -11.02 -5.30
C SER A 70 -2.06 -10.33 -6.24
N ASP A 71 -2.52 -9.89 -7.41
CA ASP A 71 -1.64 -9.22 -8.38
C ASP A 71 -1.12 -7.88 -7.83
N TYR A 72 -1.97 -7.16 -7.09
CA TYR A 72 -1.55 -5.93 -6.42
C TYR A 72 -0.44 -6.19 -5.39
N ILE A 73 -0.56 -7.24 -4.56
CA ILE A 73 0.44 -7.58 -3.55
C ILE A 73 1.77 -7.95 -4.20
N VAL A 74 1.75 -8.74 -5.27
CA VAL A 74 2.96 -9.11 -6.02
C VAL A 74 3.63 -7.85 -6.61
N TRP A 75 2.86 -7.02 -7.30
CA TRP A 75 3.37 -5.77 -7.86
C TRP A 75 3.97 -4.85 -6.78
N TRP A 76 3.28 -4.70 -5.66
CA TRP A 76 3.73 -3.85 -4.57
C TRP A 76 5.04 -4.36 -3.95
N TYR A 77 5.13 -5.66 -3.78
CA TYR A 77 6.33 -6.31 -3.26
C TYR A 77 7.54 -6.12 -4.19
N ASP A 78 7.33 -6.37 -5.47
CA ASP A 78 8.38 -6.18 -6.48
C ASP A 78 8.85 -4.73 -6.56
N ALA A 79 7.92 -3.78 -6.53
CA ALA A 79 8.24 -2.35 -6.61
C ALA A 79 8.98 -1.81 -5.37
N ASN A 80 8.75 -2.41 -4.18
CA ASN A 80 9.29 -1.86 -2.94
C ASN A 80 10.50 -2.62 -2.39
N TYR A 81 10.64 -3.89 -2.71
CA TYR A 81 11.75 -4.72 -2.21
C TYR A 81 12.71 -5.13 -3.34
N ASN A 82 12.22 -5.76 -4.38
CA ASN A 82 13.10 -6.26 -5.42
C ASN A 82 13.82 -5.15 -6.21
N ALA A 83 13.13 -4.04 -6.46
CA ALA A 83 13.75 -2.89 -7.14
C ALA A 83 14.84 -2.20 -6.30
N LYS A 84 14.66 -2.18 -4.97
CA LYS A 84 15.68 -1.64 -4.05
C LYS A 84 16.89 -2.56 -3.95
N ASP A 85 16.65 -3.86 -3.78
CA ASP A 85 17.74 -4.83 -3.71
C ASP A 85 18.61 -4.81 -4.96
N GLN A 86 18.00 -4.65 -6.14
CA GLN A 86 18.75 -4.51 -7.40
C GLN A 86 19.54 -3.20 -7.47
N ALA A 87 18.98 -2.09 -6.98
CA ALA A 87 19.66 -0.81 -6.95
C ALA A 87 20.85 -0.83 -5.97
N ASP A 88 20.67 -1.41 -4.79
CA ASP A 88 21.71 -1.54 -3.77
C ASP A 88 22.85 -2.46 -4.25
N LEU A 89 22.53 -3.59 -4.90
CA LEU A 89 23.51 -4.48 -5.50
C LEU A 89 24.28 -3.82 -6.64
N ALA A 90 23.62 -3.02 -7.47
CA ALA A 90 24.25 -2.27 -8.55
C ALA A 90 25.21 -1.20 -8.01
N GLN A 91 24.84 -0.56 -6.90
CA GLN A 91 25.67 0.44 -6.25
C GLN A 91 26.91 -0.17 -5.59
N GLN A 92 26.76 -1.34 -4.93
CA GLN A 92 27.90 -2.10 -4.36
C GLN A 92 28.85 -2.64 -5.43
N ALA A 93 28.34 -3.00 -6.60
CA ALA A 93 29.15 -3.46 -7.72
C ALA A 93 29.92 -2.33 -8.44
N ALA A 94 29.51 -1.08 -8.23
CA ALA A 94 30.15 0.11 -8.80
C ALA A 94 31.26 0.71 -7.90
N GLU A 95 31.35 0.26 -6.67
CA GLU A 95 32.40 0.63 -5.71
C GLU A 95 33.59 -0.34 -5.78
#